data_622025dac067dc49271190fdf4c44ee8
#
_entry.id   622025dac067dc49271190fdf4c44ee8
#
_cell.length_a   1.000
_cell.length_b   1.000
_cell.length_c   1.000
_cell.angle_alpha   90.00
_cell.angle_beta   90.00
_cell.angle_gamma   90.00
#
_symmetry.space_group_name_H-M   'P 1'
#
loop_
_entity.id
_entity.type
_entity.pdbx_description
1 polymer ?
#
loop_
_entity_poly.entity_id
_entity_poly.type
_entity_poly.pdbx_seq_one_letter_code
_entity_poly.pdbx_strand_id
1 'polypeptide(L)'
;MKKISIILLLTLAASSMQAQRIKGSDTVLPVAQQTAERFMALNPDARITVTGGGTGVGISALLDGTTDIAMASRPIKFSEKMKVKSAGKEVEEVIVAYDALAVVVHPSNPVKQLTRQQLEDIFRGKITNWKQVGGDDRKIVVYSRETSSGTYEFFKESVLKNKNYMSSSLSMPATGAIIQSVSQTKGAIGYVGLAYLSPRVKSLSVSYDGKHFAPPTMES
;
A
#
# COMPACT_ATOMS: atom_id res chain seq x y z
N MET A 1 -35.82 18.49 -63.85
CA MET A 1 -36.20 18.50 -62.44
C MET A 1 -35.05 17.84 -61.66
N LYS A 2 -34.14 18.62 -61.04
CA LYS A 2 -33.00 18.11 -60.30
C LYS A 2 -33.43 17.84 -58.86
N LYS A 3 -33.34 16.59 -58.39
CA LYS A 3 -33.58 16.22 -57.00
C LYS A 3 -32.30 16.58 -56.20
N ILE A 4 -32.41 17.52 -55.30
CA ILE A 4 -31.37 17.87 -54.35
C ILE A 4 -31.53 16.93 -53.15
N SER A 5 -30.64 15.95 -53.01
CA SER A 5 -30.52 15.12 -51.81
C SER A 5 -29.74 15.88 -50.75
N ILE A 6 -30.44 16.33 -49.71
CA ILE A 6 -29.84 16.90 -48.51
C ILE A 6 -29.34 15.74 -47.64
N ILE A 7 -28.04 15.48 -47.63
CA ILE A 7 -27.41 14.56 -46.68
C ILE A 7 -27.22 15.35 -45.37
N LEU A 8 -28.11 15.08 -44.40
CA LEU A 8 -27.98 15.58 -43.04
C LEU A 8 -26.84 14.82 -42.36
N LEU A 9 -25.67 15.43 -42.30
CA LEU A 9 -24.54 14.92 -41.49
C LEU A 9 -24.91 15.10 -40.03
N LEU A 10 -25.42 14.07 -39.38
CA LEU A 10 -25.46 13.99 -37.89
C LEU A 10 -24.02 13.80 -37.41
N THR A 11 -23.33 14.89 -37.11
CA THR A 11 -22.13 14.85 -36.29
C THR A 11 -22.55 14.48 -34.87
N LEU A 12 -22.51 13.19 -34.57
CA LEU A 12 -22.54 12.71 -33.18
C LEU A 12 -21.28 13.28 -32.49
N ALA A 13 -21.45 14.37 -31.77
CA ALA A 13 -20.46 14.81 -30.81
C ALA A 13 -20.40 13.75 -29.70
N ALA A 14 -19.61 12.69 -29.95
CA ALA A 14 -19.21 11.77 -28.91
C ALA A 14 -18.35 12.58 -27.95
N SER A 15 -18.96 13.17 -26.92
CA SER A 15 -18.24 13.63 -25.75
C SER A 15 -17.46 12.42 -25.24
N SER A 16 -16.18 12.38 -25.53
CA SER A 16 -15.28 11.37 -24.96
C SER A 16 -15.28 11.58 -23.45
N MET A 17 -16.15 10.87 -22.76
CA MET A 17 -16.13 10.76 -21.30
C MET A 17 -14.82 10.09 -20.95
N GLN A 18 -13.81 10.89 -20.73
CA GLN A 18 -12.48 10.39 -20.38
C GLN A 18 -12.56 9.87 -18.95
N ALA A 19 -12.48 8.54 -18.81
CA ALA A 19 -12.45 7.91 -17.51
C ALA A 19 -11.16 8.32 -16.80
N GLN A 20 -11.25 8.91 -15.60
CA GLN A 20 -10.09 9.16 -14.75
C GLN A 20 -9.53 7.84 -14.23
N ARG A 21 -8.23 7.67 -14.38
CA ARG A 21 -7.49 6.47 -13.97
C ARG A 21 -6.64 6.79 -12.77
N ILE A 22 -6.87 6.07 -11.68
CA ILE A 22 -6.13 6.17 -10.43
C ILE A 22 -5.40 4.85 -10.21
N LYS A 23 -4.08 4.89 -10.01
CA LYS A 23 -3.28 3.66 -9.84
C LYS A 23 -2.18 3.85 -8.81
N GLY A 24 -1.84 2.79 -8.06
CA GLY A 24 -0.66 2.84 -7.21
C GLY A 24 -0.79 2.09 -5.90
N SER A 25 -0.53 2.77 -4.78
CA SER A 25 -0.42 2.18 -3.46
C SER A 25 -1.65 1.37 -3.03
N ASP A 26 -1.44 0.10 -2.69
CA ASP A 26 -2.49 -0.73 -2.09
C ASP A 26 -2.88 -0.25 -0.69
N THR A 27 -1.98 0.41 0.03
CA THR A 27 -2.28 1.01 1.35
C THR A 27 -3.32 2.12 1.23
N VAL A 28 -3.24 2.94 0.18
CA VAL A 28 -4.19 4.03 -0.10
C VAL A 28 -5.46 3.52 -0.80
N LEU A 29 -5.41 2.34 -1.40
CA LEU A 29 -6.47 1.81 -2.25
C LEU A 29 -7.88 1.84 -1.61
N PRO A 30 -8.09 1.41 -0.34
CA PRO A 30 -9.44 1.44 0.25
C PRO A 30 -10.02 2.85 0.34
N VAL A 31 -9.20 3.84 0.72
CA VAL A 31 -9.62 5.25 0.81
C VAL A 31 -9.93 5.80 -0.57
N ALA A 32 -9.08 5.55 -1.56
CA ALA A 32 -9.28 6.03 -2.91
C ALA A 32 -10.51 5.40 -3.57
N GLN A 33 -10.76 4.10 -3.38
CA GLN A 33 -11.95 3.42 -3.89
C GLN A 33 -13.23 4.01 -3.29
N GLN A 34 -13.30 4.14 -1.97
CA GLN A 34 -14.46 4.71 -1.30
C GLN A 34 -14.72 6.16 -1.73
N THR A 35 -13.65 6.94 -1.88
CA THR A 35 -13.76 8.34 -2.35
C THR A 35 -14.25 8.41 -3.80
N ALA A 36 -13.72 7.57 -4.68
CA ALA A 36 -14.12 7.49 -6.08
C ALA A 36 -15.59 7.06 -6.22
N GLU A 37 -16.02 6.04 -5.47
CA GLU A 37 -17.42 5.59 -5.44
C GLU A 37 -18.36 6.70 -4.99
N ARG A 38 -18.00 7.42 -3.91
CA ARG A 38 -18.80 8.55 -3.41
C ARG A 38 -18.84 9.70 -4.40
N PHE A 39 -17.72 10.00 -5.05
CA PHE A 39 -17.67 11.04 -6.08
C PHE A 39 -18.56 10.70 -7.28
N MET A 40 -18.49 9.47 -7.79
CA MET A 40 -19.34 9.00 -8.89
C MET A 40 -20.83 8.96 -8.53
N ALA A 41 -21.16 8.68 -7.27
CA ALA A 41 -22.55 8.75 -6.79
C ALA A 41 -23.12 10.17 -6.80
N LEU A 42 -22.26 11.18 -6.57
CA LEU A 42 -22.64 12.59 -6.61
C LEU A 42 -22.53 13.20 -8.02
N ASN A 43 -21.77 12.59 -8.90
CA ASN A 43 -21.52 13.04 -10.28
C ASN A 43 -21.77 11.87 -11.25
N PRO A 44 -23.02 11.66 -11.69
CA PRO A 44 -23.40 10.47 -12.48
C PRO A 44 -22.65 10.31 -13.81
N ASP A 45 -22.12 11.41 -14.35
CA ASP A 45 -21.35 11.41 -15.60
C ASP A 45 -19.86 11.11 -15.37
N ALA A 46 -19.37 11.12 -14.12
CA ALA A 46 -17.99 10.79 -13.82
C ALA A 46 -17.72 9.27 -14.02
N ARG A 47 -16.55 8.96 -14.54
CA ARG A 47 -16.06 7.58 -14.70
C ARG A 47 -14.67 7.52 -14.10
N ILE A 48 -14.52 6.83 -12.97
CA ILE A 48 -13.24 6.71 -12.25
C ILE A 48 -12.90 5.23 -12.08
N THR A 49 -11.68 4.86 -12.44
CA THR A 49 -11.14 3.52 -12.18
C THR A 49 -10.01 3.63 -11.16
N VAL A 50 -10.02 2.78 -10.13
CA VAL A 50 -9.00 2.75 -9.09
C VAL A 50 -8.37 1.37 -9.05
N THR A 51 -7.05 1.30 -9.22
CA THR A 51 -6.29 0.04 -9.23
C THR A 51 -5.07 0.12 -8.33
N GLY A 52 -4.77 -0.97 -7.62
CA GLY A 52 -3.57 -1.12 -6.80
C GLY A 52 -2.31 -1.45 -7.60
N GLY A 53 -1.32 -2.06 -6.93
CA GLY A 53 -0.06 -2.54 -7.52
C GLY A 53 1.20 -1.91 -6.93
N GLY A 54 1.05 -1.07 -5.91
CA GLY A 54 2.16 -0.41 -5.21
C GLY A 54 2.50 0.99 -5.72
N THR A 55 3.10 1.79 -4.84
CA THR A 55 3.49 3.19 -5.11
C THR A 55 4.36 3.34 -6.35
N GLY A 56 5.38 2.49 -6.49
CA GLY A 56 6.30 2.54 -7.64
C GLY A 56 5.61 2.28 -8.97
N VAL A 57 4.63 1.37 -8.99
CA VAL A 57 3.81 1.07 -10.18
C VAL A 57 2.93 2.26 -10.54
N GLY A 58 2.31 2.93 -9.55
CA GLY A 58 1.53 4.14 -9.76
C GLY A 58 2.35 5.28 -10.36
N ILE A 59 3.54 5.53 -9.80
CA ILE A 59 4.45 6.58 -10.28
C ILE A 59 4.95 6.28 -11.71
N SER A 60 5.29 5.01 -12.01
CA SER A 60 5.65 4.62 -13.37
C SER A 60 4.49 4.82 -14.34
N ALA A 61 3.28 4.41 -13.96
CA ALA A 61 2.08 4.59 -14.79
C ALA A 61 1.79 6.09 -15.05
N LEU A 62 2.04 6.96 -14.07
CA LEU A 62 1.91 8.42 -14.24
C LEU A 62 2.93 8.96 -15.23
N LEU A 63 4.19 8.50 -15.14
CA LEU A 63 5.24 8.83 -16.10
C LEU A 63 4.88 8.40 -17.52
N ASP A 64 4.37 7.19 -17.69
CA ASP A 64 4.00 6.61 -18.97
C ASP A 64 2.67 7.18 -19.52
N GLY A 65 1.95 8.01 -18.75
CA GLY A 65 0.64 8.57 -19.13
C GLY A 65 -0.49 7.53 -19.14
N THR A 66 -0.29 6.38 -18.49
CA THR A 66 -1.30 5.31 -18.39
C THR A 66 -2.20 5.44 -17.15
N THR A 67 -1.92 6.40 -16.28
CA THR A 67 -2.80 6.86 -15.18
C THR A 67 -2.77 8.38 -15.09
N ASP A 68 -3.82 8.94 -14.51
CA ASP A 68 -3.98 10.39 -14.36
C ASP A 68 -3.59 10.82 -12.92
N ILE A 69 -3.79 9.93 -11.95
CA ILE A 69 -3.43 10.13 -10.55
C ILE A 69 -2.66 8.89 -10.04
N ALA A 70 -1.51 9.13 -9.42
CA ALA A 70 -0.74 8.09 -8.75
C ALA A 70 -1.03 8.10 -7.24
N MET A 71 -1.52 6.97 -6.71
CA MET A 71 -1.60 6.75 -5.26
C MET A 71 -0.24 6.38 -4.70
N ALA A 72 0.19 7.05 -3.64
CA ALA A 72 1.46 6.79 -2.99
C ALA A 72 1.31 6.72 -1.46
N SER A 73 2.01 5.78 -0.83
CA SER A 73 2.15 5.65 0.63
C SER A 73 3.56 6.02 1.11
N ARG A 74 4.25 6.82 0.33
CA ARG A 74 5.50 7.52 0.63
C ARG A 74 5.61 8.75 -0.26
N PRO A 75 6.44 9.73 0.09
CA PRO A 75 6.76 10.83 -0.81
C PRO A 75 7.36 10.35 -2.14
N ILE A 76 7.19 11.13 -3.20
CA ILE A 76 7.86 10.88 -4.47
C ILE A 76 9.38 11.11 -4.29
N LYS A 77 10.20 10.17 -4.76
CA LYS A 77 11.66 10.27 -4.67
C LYS A 77 12.20 11.37 -5.58
N PHE A 78 13.34 11.94 -5.21
CA PHE A 78 14.01 12.93 -6.07
C PHE A 78 14.27 12.42 -7.49
N SER A 79 14.74 11.17 -7.62
CA SER A 79 14.97 10.55 -8.93
C SER A 79 13.68 10.37 -9.74
N GLU A 80 12.53 10.13 -9.10
CA GLU A 80 11.23 10.05 -9.74
C GLU A 80 10.76 11.44 -10.19
N LYS A 81 10.91 12.47 -9.34
CA LYS A 81 10.64 13.89 -9.72
C LYS A 81 11.46 14.31 -10.93
N MET A 82 12.74 13.97 -10.96
CA MET A 82 13.62 14.29 -12.10
C MET A 82 13.17 13.60 -13.39
N LYS A 83 12.72 12.34 -13.32
CA LYS A 83 12.16 11.63 -14.48
C LYS A 83 10.89 12.30 -15.01
N VAL A 84 9.96 12.70 -14.11
CA VAL A 84 8.74 13.45 -14.49
C VAL A 84 9.12 14.74 -15.21
N LYS A 85 10.05 15.51 -14.65
CA LYS A 85 10.52 16.76 -15.26
C LYS A 85 11.19 16.55 -16.61
N SER A 86 12.04 15.51 -16.74
CA SER A 86 12.70 15.15 -17.99
C SER A 86 11.72 14.71 -19.08
N ALA A 87 10.55 14.18 -18.70
CA ALA A 87 9.45 13.84 -19.60
C ALA A 87 8.57 15.06 -19.97
N GLY A 88 8.96 16.28 -19.60
CA GLY A 88 8.19 17.49 -19.85
C GLY A 88 6.87 17.58 -19.09
N LYS A 89 6.75 16.84 -17.97
CA LYS A 89 5.56 16.81 -17.12
C LYS A 89 5.83 17.52 -15.80
N GLU A 90 4.76 18.01 -15.20
CA GLU A 90 4.74 18.49 -13.82
C GLU A 90 3.90 17.55 -12.98
N VAL A 91 4.25 17.39 -11.70
CA VAL A 91 3.50 16.60 -10.73
C VAL A 91 3.32 17.41 -9.46
N GLU A 92 2.08 17.45 -9.00
CA GLU A 92 1.71 17.99 -7.69
C GLU A 92 1.57 16.84 -6.70
N GLU A 93 2.07 17.02 -5.50
CA GLU A 93 2.00 16.05 -4.42
C GLU A 93 1.00 16.53 -3.36
N VAL A 94 -0.12 15.83 -3.23
CA VAL A 94 -1.20 16.19 -2.31
C VAL A 94 -1.29 15.14 -1.21
N ILE A 95 -1.14 15.55 0.05
CA ILE A 95 -1.35 14.67 1.21
C ILE A 95 -2.85 14.57 1.48
N VAL A 96 -3.40 13.37 1.28
CA VAL A 96 -4.84 13.12 1.47
C VAL A 96 -5.18 12.54 2.85
N ALA A 97 -4.21 11.87 3.50
CA ALA A 97 -4.37 11.29 4.84
C ALA A 97 -3.00 10.93 5.43
N TYR A 98 -2.97 10.79 6.74
CA TYR A 98 -1.87 10.13 7.46
C TYR A 98 -2.30 8.71 7.82
N ASP A 99 -1.37 7.76 7.78
CA ASP A 99 -1.58 6.35 8.14
C ASP A 99 -0.47 5.92 9.09
N ALA A 100 -0.72 4.88 9.88
CA ALA A 100 0.28 4.23 10.70
C ALA A 100 0.42 2.76 10.29
N LEU A 101 1.62 2.19 10.48
CA LEU A 101 1.87 0.78 10.23
C LEU A 101 1.61 -0.05 11.48
N ALA A 102 0.83 -1.10 11.29
CA ALA A 102 0.63 -2.14 12.29
C ALA A 102 1.46 -3.38 11.95
N VAL A 103 2.20 -3.88 12.92
CA VAL A 103 2.79 -5.22 12.88
C VAL A 103 1.70 -6.22 13.24
N VAL A 104 1.51 -7.23 12.40
CA VAL A 104 0.43 -8.20 12.54
C VAL A 104 0.96 -9.64 12.63
N VAL A 105 0.30 -10.43 13.45
CA VAL A 105 0.57 -11.85 13.66
C VAL A 105 -0.73 -12.66 13.62
N HIS A 106 -0.61 -13.98 13.55
CA HIS A 106 -1.77 -14.87 13.67
C HIS A 106 -2.48 -14.66 15.01
N PRO A 107 -3.82 -14.68 15.09
CA PRO A 107 -4.58 -14.42 16.33
C PRO A 107 -4.17 -15.30 17.52
N SER A 108 -3.77 -16.54 17.27
CA SER A 108 -3.34 -17.46 18.34
C SER A 108 -1.91 -17.23 18.85
N ASN A 109 -1.15 -16.30 18.28
CA ASN A 109 0.21 -16.02 18.75
C ASN A 109 0.14 -15.35 20.14
N PRO A 110 0.82 -15.88 21.19
CA PRO A 110 0.74 -15.32 22.54
C PRO A 110 1.49 -13.99 22.71
N VAL A 111 2.46 -13.67 21.83
CA VAL A 111 3.24 -12.43 21.89
C VAL A 111 2.32 -11.24 21.70
N LYS A 112 2.44 -10.23 22.57
CA LYS A 112 1.59 -9.01 22.55
C LYS A 112 2.34 -7.78 22.09
N GLN A 113 3.67 -7.77 22.20
CA GLN A 113 4.49 -6.61 21.97
C GLN A 113 5.91 -6.99 21.55
N LEU A 114 6.56 -6.14 20.76
CA LEU A 114 7.96 -6.29 20.35
C LEU A 114 8.65 -4.93 20.35
N THR A 115 9.94 -4.92 20.65
CA THR A 115 10.75 -3.72 20.41
C THR A 115 11.07 -3.58 18.92
N ARG A 116 11.37 -2.36 18.47
CA ARG A 116 11.86 -2.12 17.10
C ARG A 116 13.09 -2.99 16.79
N GLN A 117 13.99 -3.18 17.77
CA GLN A 117 15.17 -4.03 17.58
C GLN A 117 14.81 -5.50 17.37
N GLN A 118 13.85 -6.04 18.13
CA GLN A 118 13.34 -7.40 17.92
C GLN A 118 12.67 -7.55 16.55
N LEU A 119 11.92 -6.54 16.11
CA LEU A 119 11.36 -6.53 14.74
C LEU A 119 12.46 -6.55 13.68
N GLU A 120 13.48 -5.68 13.82
CA GLU A 120 14.64 -5.69 12.91
C GLU A 120 15.27 -7.09 12.88
N ASP A 121 15.51 -7.71 14.01
CA ASP A 121 16.20 -9.00 14.11
C ASP A 121 15.32 -10.15 13.56
N ILE A 122 14.00 -10.10 13.72
CA ILE A 122 13.05 -11.04 13.10
C ILE A 122 13.06 -10.90 11.57
N PHE A 123 12.85 -9.69 11.07
CA PHE A 123 12.74 -9.46 9.62
C PHE A 123 14.08 -9.63 8.88
N ARG A 124 15.19 -9.63 9.60
CA ARG A 124 16.53 -9.93 9.09
C ARG A 124 16.96 -11.40 9.29
N GLY A 125 16.14 -12.21 9.97
CA GLY A 125 16.41 -13.62 10.21
C GLY A 125 17.40 -13.94 11.30
N LYS A 126 17.67 -13.01 12.24
CA LYS A 126 18.48 -13.27 13.44
C LYS A 126 17.63 -13.96 14.53
N ILE A 127 16.36 -13.56 14.65
CA ILE A 127 15.36 -14.20 15.48
C ILE A 127 14.44 -15.00 14.54
N THR A 128 14.45 -16.32 14.67
CA THR A 128 13.74 -17.22 13.74
C THR A 128 12.67 -18.07 14.42
N ASN A 129 12.58 -18.00 15.73
CA ASN A 129 11.61 -18.75 16.53
C ASN A 129 10.94 -17.84 17.54
N TRP A 130 9.62 -17.92 17.65
CA TRP A 130 8.83 -17.12 18.56
C TRP A 130 9.22 -17.26 20.04
N LYS A 131 9.75 -18.44 20.44
CA LYS A 131 10.28 -18.68 21.78
C LYS A 131 11.37 -17.67 22.19
N GLN A 132 12.15 -17.15 21.23
CA GLN A 132 13.22 -16.18 21.50
C GLN A 132 12.67 -14.80 21.92
N VAL A 133 11.38 -14.57 21.75
CA VAL A 133 10.69 -13.32 22.12
C VAL A 133 9.45 -13.56 23.00
N GLY A 134 9.44 -14.67 23.74
CA GLY A 134 8.41 -14.99 24.74
C GLY A 134 7.14 -15.65 24.18
N GLY A 135 7.19 -16.14 22.94
CA GLY A 135 6.11 -16.89 22.33
C GLY A 135 6.32 -18.41 22.41
N ASP A 136 5.49 -19.15 21.67
CA ASP A 136 5.56 -20.59 21.56
C ASP A 136 6.84 -21.05 20.85
N ASP A 137 7.24 -22.32 21.06
CA ASP A 137 8.31 -22.93 20.27
C ASP A 137 7.82 -23.19 18.83
N ARG A 138 7.89 -22.16 18.02
CA ARG A 138 7.40 -22.14 16.64
C ARG A 138 8.25 -21.26 15.75
N LYS A 139 8.62 -21.81 14.58
CA LYS A 139 9.34 -21.06 13.55
C LYS A 139 8.56 -19.81 13.12
N ILE A 140 9.27 -18.69 12.98
CA ILE A 140 8.71 -17.44 12.45
C ILE A 140 8.69 -17.53 10.92
N VAL A 141 7.54 -17.16 10.34
CA VAL A 141 7.36 -17.02 8.89
C VAL A 141 7.16 -15.54 8.59
N VAL A 142 8.12 -14.92 7.92
CA VAL A 142 8.14 -13.49 7.64
C VAL A 142 7.47 -13.22 6.30
N TYR A 143 6.42 -12.40 6.32
CA TYR A 143 5.77 -11.85 5.13
C TYR A 143 6.14 -10.38 4.97
N SER A 144 6.61 -10.00 3.78
CA SER A 144 6.89 -8.63 3.40
C SER A 144 6.05 -8.24 2.18
N ARG A 145 6.03 -6.96 1.85
CA ARG A 145 5.49 -6.47 0.58
C ARG A 145 6.58 -6.53 -0.50
N GLU A 146 6.16 -6.44 -1.75
CA GLU A 146 7.06 -6.25 -2.89
C GLU A 146 7.80 -4.92 -2.83
N THR A 147 8.94 -4.83 -3.50
CA THR A 147 9.80 -3.63 -3.52
C THR A 147 9.16 -2.41 -4.18
N SER A 148 8.11 -2.59 -4.98
CA SER A 148 7.29 -1.51 -5.54
C SER A 148 6.37 -0.85 -4.50
N SER A 149 6.17 -1.48 -3.34
CA SER A 149 5.31 -0.98 -2.26
C SER A 149 5.99 0.15 -1.49
N GLY A 150 5.31 1.30 -1.36
CA GLY A 150 5.76 2.37 -0.46
C GLY A 150 5.81 1.92 1.00
N THR A 151 4.90 1.03 1.42
CA THR A 151 4.88 0.45 2.76
C THR A 151 6.10 -0.44 3.02
N TYR A 152 6.57 -1.20 2.00
CA TYR A 152 7.82 -1.94 2.09
C TYR A 152 9.01 -1.00 2.34
N GLU A 153 9.09 0.09 1.59
CA GLU A 153 10.18 1.07 1.74
C GLU A 153 10.12 1.74 3.11
N PHE A 154 8.94 2.20 3.53
CA PHE A 154 8.77 2.82 4.85
C PHE A 154 9.18 1.88 6.00
N PHE A 155 8.76 0.61 5.97
CA PHE A 155 9.15 -0.37 6.98
C PHE A 155 10.67 -0.62 6.95
N LYS A 156 11.26 -0.69 5.76
CA LYS A 156 12.71 -0.84 5.59
C LYS A 156 13.49 0.33 6.22
N GLU A 157 13.06 1.54 5.98
CA GLU A 157 13.68 2.75 6.53
C GLU A 157 13.50 2.86 8.05
N SER A 158 12.24 2.80 8.50
CA SER A 158 11.88 3.09 9.89
C SER A 158 12.24 1.96 10.85
N VAL A 159 12.02 0.70 10.46
CA VAL A 159 12.21 -0.47 11.32
C VAL A 159 13.57 -1.12 11.08
N LEU A 160 13.94 -1.38 9.83
CA LEU A 160 15.18 -2.09 9.48
C LEU A 160 16.38 -1.16 9.32
N LYS A 161 16.21 0.17 9.43
CA LYS A 161 17.29 1.15 9.25
C LYS A 161 18.03 0.94 7.92
N ASN A 162 17.28 0.80 6.84
CA ASN A 162 17.73 0.54 5.47
C ASN A 162 18.50 -0.78 5.26
N LYS A 163 18.52 -1.68 6.26
CA LYS A 163 19.11 -3.01 6.10
C LYS A 163 18.17 -3.93 5.31
N ASN A 164 18.73 -4.96 4.69
CA ASN A 164 17.94 -5.88 3.87
C ASN A 164 17.13 -6.85 4.73
N TYR A 165 15.95 -7.19 4.23
CA TYR A 165 15.15 -8.32 4.72
C TYR A 165 15.94 -9.63 4.56
N MET A 166 15.58 -10.63 5.35
CA MET A 166 16.08 -12.00 5.16
C MET A 166 15.66 -12.53 3.78
N SER A 167 16.53 -13.31 3.14
CA SER A 167 16.28 -13.84 1.79
C SER A 167 15.09 -14.80 1.71
N SER A 168 14.73 -15.43 2.83
CA SER A 168 13.59 -16.34 2.94
C SER A 168 12.27 -15.63 3.32
N SER A 169 12.21 -14.29 3.33
CA SER A 169 10.94 -13.58 3.49
C SER A 169 10.03 -13.81 2.29
N LEU A 170 8.74 -14.03 2.56
CA LEU A 170 7.73 -14.25 1.54
C LEU A 170 7.17 -12.91 1.08
N SER A 171 7.40 -12.57 -0.17
CA SER A 171 6.97 -11.30 -0.75
C SER A 171 5.51 -11.39 -1.22
N MET A 172 4.67 -10.43 -0.78
CA MET A 172 3.24 -10.39 -1.11
C MET A 172 2.92 -9.19 -2.01
N PRO A 173 2.14 -9.39 -3.08
CA PRO A 173 1.85 -8.34 -4.06
C PRO A 173 0.94 -7.25 -3.50
N ALA A 174 0.07 -7.57 -2.54
CA ALA A 174 -0.94 -6.64 -2.01
C ALA A 174 -1.05 -6.72 -0.48
N THR A 175 -1.53 -5.64 0.15
CA THR A 175 -1.72 -5.59 1.61
C THR A 175 -2.75 -6.62 2.08
N GLY A 176 -3.83 -6.83 1.32
CA GLY A 176 -4.83 -7.87 1.61
C GLY A 176 -4.23 -9.29 1.62
N ALA A 177 -3.23 -9.56 0.78
CA ALA A 177 -2.53 -10.83 0.75
C ALA A 177 -1.71 -11.07 2.04
N ILE A 178 -1.14 -10.02 2.65
CA ILE A 178 -0.50 -10.11 3.98
C ILE A 178 -1.53 -10.57 5.02
N ILE A 179 -2.70 -9.90 5.09
CA ILE A 179 -3.77 -10.25 6.05
C ILE A 179 -4.19 -11.71 5.87
N GLN A 180 -4.42 -12.14 4.63
CA GLN A 180 -4.80 -13.53 4.34
C GLN A 180 -3.73 -14.53 4.80
N SER A 181 -2.48 -14.31 4.40
CA SER A 181 -1.38 -15.22 4.73
C SER A 181 -1.12 -15.30 6.23
N VAL A 182 -1.12 -14.15 6.92
CA VAL A 182 -0.93 -14.09 8.37
C VAL A 182 -2.07 -14.77 9.12
N SER A 183 -3.32 -14.59 8.68
CA SER A 183 -4.49 -15.22 9.30
C SER A 183 -4.53 -16.75 9.17
N GLN A 184 -3.81 -17.31 8.22
CA GLN A 184 -3.77 -18.75 7.94
C GLN A 184 -2.50 -19.45 8.47
N THR A 185 -1.47 -18.70 8.86
CA THR A 185 -0.17 -19.23 9.24
C THR A 185 0.16 -18.92 10.69
N LYS A 186 0.07 -19.88 11.61
CA LYS A 186 0.26 -19.68 13.05
C LYS A 186 1.61 -19.08 13.45
N GLY A 187 2.66 -19.28 12.67
CA GLY A 187 3.99 -18.70 12.90
C GLY A 187 4.24 -17.36 12.20
N ALA A 188 3.25 -16.83 11.50
CA ALA A 188 3.40 -15.65 10.66
C ALA A 188 3.62 -14.35 11.42
N ILE A 189 4.39 -13.45 10.77
CA ILE A 189 4.49 -12.04 11.07
C ILE A 189 4.49 -11.24 9.76
N GLY A 190 3.81 -10.10 9.74
CA GLY A 190 3.78 -9.17 8.64
C GLY A 190 3.50 -7.75 9.12
N TYR A 191 3.30 -6.82 8.21
CA TYR A 191 2.94 -5.44 8.50
C TYR A 191 1.94 -4.90 7.47
N VAL A 192 1.03 -4.06 7.91
CA VAL A 192 -0.05 -3.47 7.11
C VAL A 192 -0.37 -2.05 7.57
N GLY A 193 -0.98 -1.23 6.72
CA GLY A 193 -1.59 0.03 7.16
C GLY A 193 -2.82 -0.22 8.05
N LEU A 194 -3.15 0.73 8.92
CA LEU A 194 -4.25 0.61 9.89
C LEU A 194 -5.59 0.31 9.24
N ALA A 195 -5.86 0.85 8.06
CA ALA A 195 -7.11 0.61 7.32
C ALA A 195 -7.37 -0.87 6.99
N TYR A 196 -6.33 -1.72 7.06
CA TYR A 196 -6.44 -3.16 6.80
C TYR A 196 -6.59 -4.00 8.07
N LEU A 197 -6.52 -3.42 9.26
CA LEU A 197 -6.70 -4.18 10.49
C LEU A 197 -8.12 -4.76 10.56
N SER A 198 -8.18 -6.02 10.92
CA SER A 198 -9.43 -6.76 11.07
C SER A 198 -9.27 -7.85 12.13
N PRO A 199 -10.35 -8.42 12.66
CA PRO A 199 -10.30 -9.52 13.63
C PRO A 199 -9.59 -10.79 13.12
N ARG A 200 -9.28 -10.87 11.84
CA ARG A 200 -8.55 -11.99 11.23
C ARG A 200 -7.09 -12.08 11.65
N VAL A 201 -6.52 -10.99 12.13
CA VAL A 201 -5.13 -10.90 12.58
C VAL A 201 -5.04 -10.19 13.92
N LYS A 202 -3.95 -10.41 14.65
CA LYS A 202 -3.66 -9.68 15.89
C LYS A 202 -2.54 -8.68 15.62
N SER A 203 -2.75 -7.42 15.98
CA SER A 203 -1.72 -6.41 15.98
C SER A 203 -0.85 -6.49 17.24
N LEU A 204 0.40 -6.09 17.12
CA LEU A 204 1.35 -6.01 18.24
C LEU A 204 1.62 -4.54 18.61
N SER A 205 1.79 -4.28 19.90
CA SER A 205 2.36 -3.02 20.35
C SER A 205 3.87 -2.98 20.05
N VAL A 206 4.37 -1.83 19.64
CA VAL A 206 5.79 -1.65 19.27
C VAL A 206 6.44 -0.59 20.18
N SER A 207 7.67 -0.85 20.58
CA SER A 207 8.48 0.11 21.32
C SER A 207 9.76 0.47 20.56
N TYR A 208 10.03 1.74 20.40
CA TYR A 208 11.27 2.25 19.79
C TYR A 208 12.38 2.48 20.82
N ASP A 209 12.03 2.75 22.07
CA ASP A 209 12.95 3.01 23.18
C ASP A 209 13.17 1.78 24.11
N GLY A 210 12.43 0.70 23.87
CA GLY A 210 12.45 -0.52 24.68
C GLY A 210 11.69 -0.43 26.00
N LYS A 211 11.01 0.69 26.28
CA LYS A 211 10.31 0.96 27.54
C LYS A 211 8.81 1.23 27.33
N HIS A 212 8.49 2.09 26.38
CA HIS A 212 7.12 2.50 26.08
C HIS A 212 6.61 1.74 24.87
N PHE A 213 5.60 0.90 25.07
CA PHE A 213 4.97 0.09 24.04
C PHE A 213 3.64 0.73 23.62
N ALA A 214 3.60 1.22 22.38
CA ALA A 214 2.41 1.83 21.80
C ALA A 214 1.64 0.83 20.93
N PRO A 215 0.31 0.71 21.08
CA PRO A 215 -0.53 -0.04 20.14
C PRO A 215 -0.60 0.74 18.81
N PRO A 216 -0.88 0.07 17.67
CA PRO A 216 -1.01 0.76 16.40
C PRO A 216 -2.36 1.50 16.33
N THR A 217 -2.33 2.78 16.71
CA THR A 217 -3.45 3.72 16.63
C THR A 217 -3.01 4.98 15.89
N MET A 218 -3.96 5.85 15.56
CA MET A 218 -3.63 7.14 14.93
C MET A 218 -2.97 8.14 15.91
N GLU A 219 -2.96 7.82 17.20
CA GLU A 219 -2.42 8.66 18.28
C GLU A 219 -1.04 8.19 18.76
N SER A 220 -0.55 7.06 18.28
CA SER A 220 0.68 6.41 18.77
C SER A 220 1.86 6.53 17.81
#